data_d80a3b0215aa42d48ab941af1fb063b5
#
_entry.id   d80a3b0215aa42d48ab941af1fb063b5
#
_cell.length_a   1.000
_cell.length_b   1.000
_cell.length_c   1.000
_cell.angle_alpha   90.00
_cell.angle_beta   90.00
_cell.angle_gamma   90.00
#
_symmetry.space_group_name_H-M   'P 1'
#
loop_
_entity.id
_entity.type
_entity.pdbx_description
1 polymer ?
#
loop_
_entity_poly.entity_id
_entity_poly.type
_entity_poly.pdbx_seq_one_letter_code
_entity_poly.pdbx_strand_id
1 'polypeptide(L)'
;MKETGYLYHYYEKKLSPFRTITSLTFDEAKTILLSYQAENPNLTHPNIEWFLSKRYEMEKVVRNKFIEIGGKPIRVAPVYFTLGENEGMKTWYTNTSFIKIPIEEFDLHTVSFT
;
A
#
# COMPACT_ATOMS: atom_id res chain seq x y z
N MET A 1 -17.37 3.00 26.36
CA MET A 1 -16.73 2.03 25.65
C MET A 1 -15.86 2.59 24.57
N LYS A 2 -14.80 2.01 24.38
CA LYS A 2 -13.97 2.53 23.46
C LYS A 2 -14.11 1.88 22.15
N GLU A 3 -14.18 2.66 21.22
CA GLU A 3 -14.23 2.20 19.91
C GLU A 3 -12.90 1.63 19.53
N THR A 4 -12.87 0.42 19.14
CA THR A 4 -11.65 -0.17 18.66
C THR A 4 -11.59 0.00 17.16
N GLY A 5 -10.59 0.72 16.70
CA GLY A 5 -10.41 0.89 15.29
C GLY A 5 -9.71 -0.30 14.66
N TYR A 6 -9.96 -0.51 13.39
CA TYR A 6 -9.28 -1.54 12.61
C TYR A 6 -8.60 -0.90 11.42
N LEU A 7 -7.43 -1.43 11.07
CA LEU A 7 -6.76 -1.08 9.83
C LEU A 7 -7.01 -2.20 8.83
N TYR A 8 -7.40 -1.84 7.62
CA TYR A 8 -7.72 -2.78 6.56
C TYR A 8 -6.63 -2.76 5.51
N HIS A 9 -6.14 -3.93 5.17
CA HIS A 9 -5.17 -4.10 4.08
C HIS A 9 -5.86 -4.85 2.95
N TYR A 10 -6.04 -4.17 1.81
CA TYR A 10 -6.67 -4.76 0.63
C TYR A 10 -5.58 -5.23 -0.32
N TYR A 11 -5.76 -6.39 -0.92
CA TYR A 11 -4.74 -6.97 -1.79
C TYR A 11 -5.39 -7.84 -2.87
N GLU A 12 -4.63 -8.12 -3.93
CA GLU A 12 -5.08 -9.04 -4.97
C GLU A 12 -5.03 -10.46 -4.42
N LYS A 13 -6.13 -11.17 -4.47
CA LYS A 13 -6.24 -12.50 -3.89
C LYS A 13 -5.21 -13.49 -4.41
N LYS A 14 -4.81 -13.35 -5.66
CA LYS A 14 -3.81 -14.23 -6.27
C LYS A 14 -2.41 -14.01 -5.70
N LEU A 15 -2.17 -12.85 -5.09
CA LEU A 15 -0.90 -12.52 -4.47
C LEU A 15 -1.04 -12.69 -2.97
N SER A 16 0.03 -12.67 -2.24
CA SER A 16 -0.08 -12.75 -0.78
C SER A 16 -0.37 -11.39 -0.19
N PRO A 17 -0.97 -11.32 1.01
CA PRO A 17 -1.12 -10.05 1.69
C PRO A 17 0.25 -9.48 2.09
N PHE A 18 0.30 -8.20 2.42
CA PHE A 18 1.50 -7.47 2.85
C PHE A 18 2.59 -7.35 1.79
N ARG A 19 2.28 -7.69 0.55
CA ARG A 19 3.19 -7.43 -0.56
C ARG A 19 2.87 -6.06 -1.12
N THR A 20 3.89 -5.29 -1.41
CA THR A 20 3.71 -3.98 -2.00
C THR A 20 4.58 -3.87 -3.25
N ILE A 21 4.06 -3.16 -4.24
CA ILE A 21 4.71 -3.03 -5.54
C ILE A 21 6.12 -2.43 -5.39
N THR A 22 6.31 -1.54 -4.43
CA THR A 22 7.59 -0.85 -4.26
C THR A 22 8.61 -1.66 -3.47
N SER A 23 8.26 -2.85 -2.99
CA SER A 23 9.24 -3.77 -2.40
C SER A 23 9.91 -4.62 -3.46
N LEU A 24 9.45 -4.51 -4.72
CA LEU A 24 10.00 -5.23 -5.86
C LEU A 24 11.00 -4.36 -6.59
N THR A 25 11.78 -4.95 -7.50
CA THR A 25 12.63 -4.14 -8.37
C THR A 25 11.71 -3.35 -9.33
N PHE A 26 12.27 -2.31 -9.93
CA PHE A 26 11.51 -1.48 -10.87
C PHE A 26 10.93 -2.33 -12.01
N ASP A 27 11.74 -3.23 -12.57
CA ASP A 27 11.29 -4.07 -13.68
C ASP A 27 10.19 -5.04 -13.28
N GLU A 28 10.31 -5.65 -12.10
CA GLU A 28 9.29 -6.56 -11.58
C GLU A 28 7.98 -5.81 -11.33
N ALA A 29 8.07 -4.64 -10.71
CA ALA A 29 6.91 -3.81 -10.43
C ALA A 29 6.24 -3.37 -11.72
N LYS A 30 7.02 -2.98 -12.72
CA LYS A 30 6.51 -2.55 -14.02
C LYS A 30 5.74 -3.68 -14.69
N THR A 31 6.29 -4.90 -14.67
CA THR A 31 5.66 -6.06 -15.26
C THR A 31 4.28 -6.33 -14.62
N ILE A 32 4.20 -6.26 -13.30
CA ILE A 32 2.95 -6.48 -12.58
C ILE A 32 1.93 -5.38 -12.91
N LEU A 33 2.36 -4.12 -12.93
CA LEU A 33 1.45 -3.02 -13.24
C LEU A 33 0.94 -3.07 -14.68
N LEU A 34 1.78 -3.52 -15.60
CA LEU A 34 1.34 -3.70 -16.99
C LEU A 34 0.28 -4.78 -17.09
N SER A 35 0.39 -5.86 -16.30
CA SER A 35 -0.63 -6.89 -16.29
C SER A 35 -1.95 -6.38 -15.71
N TYR A 36 -1.91 -5.55 -14.67
CA TYR A 36 -3.11 -4.93 -14.12
C TYR A 36 -3.74 -3.97 -15.12
N GLN A 37 -2.93 -3.19 -15.82
CA GLN A 37 -3.42 -2.26 -16.83
C GLN A 37 -4.13 -2.99 -17.98
N ALA A 38 -3.62 -4.16 -18.36
CA ALA A 38 -4.23 -4.96 -19.41
C ALA A 38 -5.62 -5.47 -18.97
N GLU A 39 -5.77 -5.83 -17.70
CA GLU A 39 -7.05 -6.32 -17.19
C GLU A 39 -8.03 -5.18 -16.93
N ASN A 40 -7.54 -4.06 -16.42
CA ASN A 40 -8.38 -2.91 -16.10
C ASN A 40 -7.57 -1.62 -16.27
N PRO A 41 -7.66 -0.95 -17.43
CA PRO A 41 -6.87 0.26 -17.69
C PRO A 41 -7.08 1.40 -16.70
N ASN A 42 -8.16 1.36 -15.92
CA ASN A 42 -8.46 2.42 -14.96
C ASN A 42 -7.74 2.24 -13.62
N LEU A 43 -7.09 1.10 -13.39
CA LEU A 43 -6.40 0.84 -12.13
C LEU A 43 -5.06 1.55 -12.01
N THR A 44 -4.44 1.90 -13.13
CA THR A 44 -3.12 2.50 -13.12
C THR A 44 -3.07 3.75 -13.97
N HIS A 45 -2.03 4.53 -13.80
CA HIS A 45 -1.77 5.67 -14.66
C HIS A 45 -1.36 5.18 -16.05
N PRO A 46 -1.76 5.85 -17.14
CA PRO A 46 -1.36 5.45 -18.50
C PRO A 46 0.16 5.33 -18.69
N ASN A 47 0.93 6.17 -18.00
CA ASN A 47 2.39 6.09 -18.08
C ASN A 47 2.90 5.37 -16.83
N ILE A 48 3.11 4.07 -16.96
CA ILE A 48 3.54 3.21 -15.84
C ILE A 48 4.91 3.61 -15.30
N GLU A 49 5.85 3.95 -16.19
CA GLU A 49 7.19 4.32 -15.73
C GLU A 49 7.18 5.60 -14.92
N TRP A 50 6.42 6.59 -15.34
CA TRP A 50 6.28 7.83 -14.60
C TRP A 50 5.62 7.56 -13.24
N PHE A 51 4.54 6.78 -13.26
CA PHE A 51 3.80 6.43 -12.04
C PHE A 51 4.70 5.75 -11.01
N LEU A 52 5.47 4.73 -11.45
CA LEU A 52 6.36 4.01 -10.54
C LEU A 52 7.47 4.92 -10.01
N SER A 53 8.09 5.71 -10.87
CA SER A 53 9.15 6.61 -10.44
C SER A 53 8.66 7.59 -9.38
N LYS A 54 7.46 8.14 -9.59
CA LYS A 54 6.87 9.05 -8.62
C LYS A 54 6.52 8.35 -7.32
N ARG A 55 6.01 7.13 -7.40
CA ARG A 55 5.65 6.38 -6.20
C ARG A 55 6.88 6.08 -5.33
N TYR A 56 7.98 5.61 -5.95
CA TYR A 56 9.22 5.37 -5.21
C TYR A 56 9.74 6.67 -4.58
N GLU A 57 9.72 7.76 -5.33
CA GLU A 57 10.17 9.05 -4.84
C GLU A 57 9.34 9.54 -3.67
N MET A 58 8.01 9.49 -3.80
CA MET A 58 7.09 9.94 -2.76
C MET A 58 7.22 9.10 -1.49
N GLU A 59 7.34 7.80 -1.62
CA GLU A 59 7.49 6.93 -0.45
C GLU A 59 8.79 7.21 0.28
N LYS A 60 9.84 7.52 -0.45
CA LYS A 60 11.12 7.88 0.16
C LYS A 60 11.00 9.18 0.95
N VAL A 61 10.33 10.18 0.38
CA VAL A 61 10.13 11.46 1.05
C VAL A 61 9.29 11.28 2.32
N VAL A 62 8.20 10.55 2.23
CA VAL A 62 7.32 10.29 3.38
C VAL A 62 8.08 9.54 4.48
N ARG A 63 8.87 8.53 4.10
CA ARG A 63 9.65 7.76 5.06
C ARG A 63 10.66 8.65 5.80
N ASN A 64 11.35 9.50 5.07
CA ASN A 64 12.33 10.40 5.68
C ASN A 64 11.67 11.39 6.63
N LYS A 65 10.53 11.94 6.25
CA LYS A 65 9.78 12.84 7.12
C LYS A 65 9.28 12.13 8.37
N PHE A 66 8.82 10.90 8.23
CA PHE A 66 8.35 10.11 9.35
C PHE A 66 9.49 9.87 10.35
N ILE A 67 10.68 9.56 9.86
CA ILE A 67 11.85 9.37 10.71
C ILE A 67 12.20 10.68 11.43
N GLU A 68 12.13 11.82 10.73
CA GLU A 68 12.41 13.12 11.32
C GLU A 68 11.54 13.44 12.53
N ILE A 69 10.28 13.03 12.50
CA ILE A 69 9.35 13.30 13.59
C ILE A 69 9.32 12.19 14.64
N GLY A 70 10.27 11.28 14.60
CA GLY A 70 10.41 10.24 15.62
C GLY A 70 9.89 8.87 15.24
N GLY A 71 9.42 8.68 14.03
CA GLY A 71 8.97 7.38 13.57
C GLY A 71 10.11 6.41 13.41
N LYS A 72 9.81 5.14 13.55
CA LYS A 72 10.81 4.06 13.44
C LYS A 72 10.29 2.98 12.50
N PRO A 73 10.25 3.25 11.19
CA PRO A 73 9.72 2.28 10.24
C PRO A 73 10.66 1.07 10.15
N ILE A 74 10.07 -0.11 10.07
CA ILE A 74 10.83 -1.34 9.94
C ILE A 74 11.07 -1.66 8.48
N ARG A 75 10.07 -1.39 7.64
CA ARG A 75 10.14 -1.72 6.21
C ARG A 75 10.66 -0.54 5.41
N VAL A 76 11.43 -0.85 4.37
CA VAL A 76 11.89 0.18 3.43
C VAL A 76 10.70 0.64 2.58
N ALA A 77 9.94 -0.31 2.05
CA ALA A 77 8.71 -0.02 1.32
C ALA A 77 7.51 -0.25 2.22
N PRO A 78 6.60 0.71 2.32
CA PRO A 78 5.47 0.61 3.24
C PRO A 78 4.39 -0.35 2.74
N VAL A 79 3.65 -0.91 3.67
CA VAL A 79 2.41 -1.62 3.36
C VAL A 79 1.28 -0.65 3.68
N TYR A 80 0.34 -0.51 2.76
CA TYR A 80 -0.75 0.44 2.90
C TYR A 80 -1.98 -0.19 3.53
N PHE A 81 -2.58 0.55 4.45
CA PHE A 81 -3.81 0.16 5.11
C PHE A 81 -4.78 1.34 5.04
N THR A 82 -6.07 1.06 5.13
CA THR A 82 -7.06 2.11 5.32
C THR A 82 -7.58 2.05 6.75
N LEU A 83 -7.95 3.20 7.30
CA LEU A 83 -8.56 3.26 8.61
C LEU A 83 -10.04 2.99 8.42
N GLY A 84 -10.46 1.77 8.75
CA GLY A 84 -11.82 1.32 8.50
C GLY A 84 -12.01 0.82 7.07
N GLU A 85 -13.21 0.37 6.75
CA GLU A 85 -13.52 -0.15 5.43
C GLU A 85 -13.50 0.96 4.38
N ASN A 86 -13.07 0.60 3.18
CA ASN A 86 -13.02 1.53 2.06
C ASN A 86 -13.64 0.88 0.84
N GLU A 87 -14.82 1.37 0.44
CA GLU A 87 -15.56 0.79 -0.68
C GLU A 87 -14.81 0.86 -2.01
N GLY A 88 -14.07 1.94 -2.22
CA GLY A 88 -13.27 2.07 -3.43
C GLY A 88 -12.18 1.00 -3.52
N MET A 89 -11.56 0.68 -2.40
CA MET A 89 -10.53 -0.34 -2.38
C MET A 89 -11.07 -1.74 -2.58
N LYS A 90 -12.33 -1.99 -2.25
CA LYS A 90 -12.94 -3.31 -2.45
C LYS A 90 -13.01 -3.72 -3.92
N THR A 91 -12.99 -2.74 -4.82
CA THR A 91 -13.06 -2.99 -6.25
C THR A 91 -11.75 -2.64 -6.96
N TRP A 92 -10.69 -2.36 -6.20
CA TRP A 92 -9.42 -1.91 -6.76
C TRP A 92 -8.71 -2.99 -7.58
N TYR A 93 -8.71 -4.23 -7.10
CA TYR A 93 -8.08 -5.34 -7.80
C TYR A 93 -9.13 -6.19 -8.51
N THR A 94 -8.68 -7.06 -9.41
CA THR A 94 -9.59 -7.99 -10.12
C THR A 94 -10.30 -8.91 -9.12
N ASN A 95 -9.53 -9.47 -8.19
CA ASN A 95 -10.08 -10.32 -7.12
C ASN A 95 -9.58 -9.77 -5.80
N THR A 96 -10.26 -8.77 -5.28
CA THR A 96 -9.84 -8.11 -4.06
C THR A 96 -10.18 -8.92 -2.83
N SER A 97 -9.21 -9.09 -1.95
CA SER A 97 -9.43 -9.65 -0.63
C SER A 97 -8.91 -8.66 0.39
N PHE A 98 -9.16 -8.89 1.66
CA PHE A 98 -8.66 -7.99 2.69
C PHE A 98 -8.39 -8.71 3.99
N ILE A 99 -7.55 -8.07 4.81
CA ILE A 99 -7.30 -8.48 6.18
C ILE A 99 -7.61 -7.25 7.03
N LYS A 100 -8.26 -7.43 8.17
CA LYS A 100 -8.44 -6.35 9.11
C LYS A 100 -7.70 -6.69 10.39
N ILE A 101 -6.99 -5.72 10.95
CA ILE A 101 -6.19 -5.91 12.15
C ILE A 101 -6.52 -4.78 13.12
N PRO A 102 -6.82 -5.10 14.40
CA PRO A 102 -7.07 -4.04 15.38
C PRO A 102 -5.88 -3.10 15.47
N ILE A 103 -6.15 -1.81 15.54
CA ILE A 103 -5.09 -0.81 15.54
C ILE A 103 -4.14 -0.98 16.74
N GLU A 104 -4.63 -1.50 17.85
CA GLU A 104 -3.79 -1.70 19.02
C GLU A 104 -2.76 -2.82 18.85
N GLU A 105 -2.86 -3.61 17.79
CA GLU A 105 -1.88 -4.65 17.49
C GLU A 105 -0.62 -4.08 16.84
N PHE A 106 -0.65 -2.80 16.47
CA PHE A 106 0.48 -2.16 15.79
C PHE A 106 1.34 -1.38 16.77
N ASP A 107 2.65 -1.38 16.51
CA ASP A 107 3.55 -0.46 17.17
C ASP A 107 3.42 0.87 16.43
N LEU A 108 2.81 1.86 17.06
CA LEU A 108 2.52 3.13 16.42
C LEU A 108 3.76 3.91 15.98
N HIS A 109 4.94 3.55 16.51
CA HIS A 109 6.18 4.16 16.02
C HIS A 109 6.53 3.69 14.61
N THR A 110 5.89 2.63 14.12
CA THR A 110 6.13 2.10 12.79
C THR A 110 5.03 2.47 11.81
N VAL A 111 4.03 3.23 12.24
CA VAL A 111 2.85 3.59 11.44
C VAL A 111 2.80 5.09 11.18
N SER A 112 2.62 5.47 9.92
CA SER A 112 2.39 6.87 9.58
C SER A 112 1.00 7.01 8.96
N PHE A 113 0.37 8.15 9.21
CA PHE A 113 -0.94 8.45 8.66
C PHE A 113 -0.80 9.59 7.64
N THR A 114 -1.43 9.42 6.52
CA THR A 114 -1.41 10.45 5.46
C THR A 114 -2.80 10.68 4.92
#